data_e3c1d7ec27cad0cde58555f2ba117c4f
#
_entry.id   e3c1d7ec27cad0cde58555f2ba117c4f
#
_cell.length_a   1.000
_cell.length_b   1.000
_cell.length_c   1.000
_cell.angle_alpha   90.00
_cell.angle_beta   90.00
_cell.angle_gamma   90.00
#
_symmetry.space_group_name_H-M   'P 1'
#
loop_
_entity.id
_entity.type
_entity.pdbx_description
1 polymer ?
#
loop_
_entity_poly.entity_id
_entity_poly.type
_entity_poly.pdbx_seq_one_letter_code
_entity_poly.pdbx_strand_id
1 'polypeptide(L)'
;MHLTKSSHTLTLLDGDQPLESFVASLGPGGPGFKVREGDNVTPVGRYHVIGHQASKYRIFLRLDYPNAEDRARFATLKAAGTLPADARIGGDIGIHGTPQAHEYDEERASLRGQDWTAGCVGVQDDEIDRIAAWVPDGTLVEIED
;
A
#
# COMPACT_ATOMS: atom_id res chain seq x y z
N MET A 1 9.22 -0.94 8.05
CA MET A 1 7.92 -0.26 8.30
C MET A 1 6.87 -1.28 8.65
N HIS A 2 5.87 -0.88 9.44
CA HIS A 2 4.76 -1.74 9.83
C HIS A 2 3.43 -1.01 9.61
N LEU A 3 2.50 -1.64 8.89
CA LEU A 3 1.15 -1.13 8.67
C LEU A 3 0.13 -2.04 9.35
N THR A 4 -0.64 -1.48 10.28
CA THR A 4 -1.82 -2.12 10.85
C THR A 4 -3.06 -1.54 10.18
N LYS A 5 -3.75 -2.33 9.35
CA LYS A 5 -4.88 -1.89 8.54
C LYS A 5 -6.08 -1.48 9.40
N SER A 6 -6.40 -2.27 10.42
CA SER A 6 -7.56 -2.00 11.30
C SER A 6 -7.48 -0.67 12.04
N SER A 7 -6.28 -0.15 12.28
CA SER A 7 -6.05 1.16 12.90
C SER A 7 -5.63 2.25 11.93
N HIS A 8 -5.51 1.95 10.63
CA HIS A 8 -4.98 2.87 9.62
C HIS A 8 -3.63 3.49 10.02
N THR A 9 -2.75 2.71 10.64
CA THR A 9 -1.49 3.21 11.18
C THR A 9 -0.30 2.62 10.45
N LEU A 10 0.46 3.48 9.78
CA LEU A 10 1.77 3.14 9.20
C LEU A 10 2.86 3.65 10.15
N THR A 11 3.69 2.74 10.68
CA THR A 11 4.78 3.08 11.59
C THR A 11 6.13 2.87 10.93
N LEU A 12 6.97 3.90 10.98
CA LEU A 12 8.37 3.84 10.61
C LEU A 12 9.17 3.31 11.79
N LEU A 13 10.05 2.35 11.54
CA LEU A 13 10.81 1.66 12.57
C LEU A 13 12.32 1.73 12.27
N ASP A 14 13.14 1.89 13.31
CA ASP A 14 14.57 1.61 13.30
C ASP A 14 14.82 0.34 14.15
N GLY A 15 15.05 -0.80 13.47
CA GLY A 15 14.91 -2.10 14.12
C GLY A 15 13.49 -2.26 14.67
N ASP A 16 13.37 -2.51 15.99
CA ASP A 16 12.08 -2.64 16.68
C ASP A 16 11.60 -1.33 17.34
N GLN A 17 12.35 -0.23 17.18
CA GLN A 17 12.02 1.05 17.80
C GLN A 17 11.14 1.90 16.86
N PRO A 18 9.93 2.29 17.29
CA PRO A 18 9.10 3.19 16.51
C PRO A 18 9.72 4.60 16.47
N LEU A 19 9.89 5.12 15.26
CA LEU A 19 10.39 6.49 15.02
C LEU A 19 9.25 7.47 14.84
N GLU A 20 8.30 7.14 13.96
CA GLU A 20 7.17 8.00 13.62
C GLU A 20 5.99 7.14 13.13
N SER A 21 4.77 7.62 13.36
CA SER A 21 3.55 6.97 12.88
C SER A 21 2.70 7.95 12.09
N PHE A 22 2.08 7.43 11.03
CA PHE A 22 1.27 8.18 10.06
C PHE A 22 -0.13 7.56 9.97
N VAL A 23 -1.13 8.40 9.72
CA VAL A 23 -2.48 7.92 9.42
C VAL A 23 -2.54 7.57 7.95
N ALA A 24 -2.71 6.29 7.65
CA ALA A 24 -2.76 5.77 6.30
C ALA A 24 -4.19 5.75 5.73
N SER A 25 -4.30 5.94 4.43
CA SER A 25 -5.49 5.65 3.63
C SER A 25 -5.27 4.36 2.87
N LEU A 26 -6.27 3.51 2.78
CA LEU A 26 -6.16 2.17 2.23
C LEU A 26 -7.13 1.98 1.04
N GLY A 27 -7.18 0.77 0.53
CA GLY A 27 -8.23 0.37 -0.40
C GLY A 27 -9.49 -0.09 0.33
N PRO A 28 -10.70 0.23 -0.17
CA PRO A 28 -11.97 -0.11 0.48
C PRO A 28 -12.35 -1.60 0.39
N GLY A 29 -11.47 -2.44 -0.14
CA GLY A 29 -11.73 -3.88 -0.30
C GLY A 29 -11.77 -4.68 1.01
N GLY A 30 -11.48 -4.04 2.16
CA GLY A 30 -11.58 -4.64 3.48
C GLY A 30 -10.33 -5.42 3.92
N PRO A 31 -10.46 -6.26 4.96
CA PRO A 31 -9.36 -7.02 5.53
C PRO A 31 -8.92 -8.19 4.65
N GLY A 32 -7.80 -8.81 5.03
CA GLY A 32 -7.28 -10.02 4.42
C GLY A 32 -6.36 -9.78 3.23
N PHE A 33 -6.15 -10.85 2.48
CA PHE A 33 -5.22 -10.87 1.36
C PHE A 33 -5.84 -10.24 0.10
N LYS A 34 -5.03 -9.43 -0.60
CA LYS A 34 -5.34 -9.08 -1.98
C LYS A 34 -5.22 -10.32 -2.85
N VAL A 35 -6.27 -10.65 -3.59
CA VAL A 35 -6.33 -11.89 -4.38
C VAL A 35 -6.45 -11.66 -5.88
N ARG A 36 -6.84 -10.45 -6.32
CA ARG A 36 -6.95 -10.12 -7.75
C ARG A 36 -6.91 -8.61 -7.99
N GLU A 37 -6.66 -8.24 -9.22
CA GLU A 37 -6.85 -6.86 -9.69
C GLU A 37 -8.33 -6.45 -9.53
N GLY A 38 -8.54 -5.22 -9.07
CA GLY A 38 -9.88 -4.63 -8.89
C GLY A 38 -10.63 -5.09 -7.64
N ASP A 39 -10.02 -5.86 -6.73
CA ASP A 39 -10.62 -6.16 -5.42
C ASP A 39 -10.49 -5.01 -4.42
N ASN A 40 -9.66 -4.01 -4.75
CA ASN A 40 -9.36 -2.84 -3.94
C ASN A 40 -8.85 -3.16 -2.52
N VAL A 41 -8.33 -4.36 -2.30
CA VAL A 41 -7.75 -4.76 -1.03
C VAL A 41 -6.31 -4.26 -0.95
N THR A 42 -5.93 -3.61 0.15
CA THR A 42 -4.53 -3.39 0.51
C THR A 42 -3.96 -4.74 1.00
N PRO A 43 -2.91 -5.28 0.35
CA PRO A 43 -2.48 -6.65 0.62
C PRO A 43 -1.93 -6.81 2.03
N VAL A 44 -2.23 -7.94 2.66
CA VAL A 44 -1.56 -8.41 3.90
C VAL A 44 -0.35 -9.25 3.50
N GLY A 45 0.77 -9.03 4.16
CA GLY A 45 2.00 -9.78 3.89
C GLY A 45 3.27 -9.01 4.22
N ARG A 46 4.39 -9.56 3.77
CA ARG A 46 5.72 -8.97 3.90
C ARG A 46 6.24 -8.59 2.53
N TYR A 47 6.51 -7.32 2.34
CA TYR A 47 6.95 -6.74 1.07
C TYR A 47 8.23 -5.94 1.26
N HIS A 48 8.89 -5.61 0.16
CA HIS A 48 10.05 -4.71 0.17
C HIS A 48 9.81 -3.52 -0.75
N VAL A 49 10.32 -2.37 -0.37
CA VAL A 49 10.41 -1.22 -1.26
C VAL A 49 11.42 -1.56 -2.36
N ILE A 50 11.00 -1.44 -3.62
CA ILE A 50 11.83 -1.77 -4.80
C ILE A 50 12.04 -0.57 -5.73
N GLY A 51 11.64 0.60 -5.33
CA GLY A 51 11.88 1.81 -6.11
C GLY A 51 11.13 3.02 -5.60
N HIS A 52 11.73 4.18 -5.88
CA HIS A 52 11.19 5.51 -5.61
C HIS A 52 10.99 6.24 -6.92
N GLN A 53 9.81 6.75 -7.17
CA GLN A 53 9.53 7.49 -8.40
C GLN A 53 8.58 8.66 -8.18
N ALA A 54 8.78 9.74 -8.93
CA ALA A 54 7.79 10.80 -9.03
C ALA A 54 6.51 10.27 -9.69
N SER A 55 5.36 10.68 -9.22
CA SER A 55 4.07 10.21 -9.72
C SER A 55 2.99 11.28 -9.63
N LYS A 56 1.79 10.98 -10.18
CA LYS A 56 0.60 11.79 -9.97
C LYS A 56 0.13 11.86 -8.52
N TYR A 57 0.76 11.09 -7.64
CA TYR A 57 0.56 11.07 -6.19
C TYR A 57 1.82 11.58 -5.47
N ARG A 58 2.53 12.54 -6.05
CA ARG A 58 3.78 13.12 -5.57
C ARG A 58 4.95 12.13 -5.67
N ILE A 59 5.17 11.30 -4.66
CA ILE A 59 6.16 10.22 -4.65
C ILE A 59 5.42 8.89 -4.53
N PHE A 60 5.93 7.86 -5.23
CA PHE A 60 5.43 6.50 -5.15
C PHE A 60 6.58 5.57 -4.78
N LEU A 61 6.52 4.99 -3.59
CA LEU A 61 7.42 3.93 -3.13
C LEU A 61 6.81 2.59 -3.56
N ARG A 62 7.37 1.99 -4.59
CA ARG A 62 6.87 0.72 -5.14
C ARG A 62 7.21 -0.44 -4.22
N LEU A 63 6.23 -1.30 -3.95
CA LEU A 63 6.42 -2.57 -3.26
C LEU A 63 6.56 -3.73 -4.26
N ASP A 64 7.22 -4.81 -3.83
CA ASP A 64 7.41 -6.04 -4.61
C ASP A 64 6.15 -6.94 -4.68
N TYR A 65 4.96 -6.35 -4.45
CA TYR A 65 3.68 -7.04 -4.71
C TYR A 65 3.45 -7.19 -6.24
N PRO A 66 2.99 -8.36 -6.73
CA PRO A 66 2.80 -9.61 -6.01
C PRO A 66 4.12 -10.37 -5.84
N ASN A 67 4.42 -10.77 -4.60
CA ASN A 67 5.56 -11.62 -4.29
C ASN A 67 5.27 -13.12 -4.60
N ALA A 68 6.16 -14.02 -4.21
CA ALA A 68 6.01 -15.46 -4.49
C ALA A 68 4.79 -16.07 -3.77
N GLU A 69 4.49 -15.63 -2.55
CA GLU A 69 3.35 -16.11 -1.77
C GLU A 69 2.02 -15.67 -2.38
N ASP A 70 1.92 -14.42 -2.83
CA ASP A 70 0.74 -13.88 -3.50
C ASP A 70 0.47 -14.63 -4.81
N ARG A 71 1.51 -14.90 -5.59
CA ARG A 71 1.41 -15.67 -6.84
C ARG A 71 0.94 -17.11 -6.59
N ALA A 72 1.48 -17.76 -5.56
CA ALA A 72 1.07 -19.12 -5.19
C ALA A 72 -0.40 -19.15 -4.73
N ARG A 73 -0.80 -18.18 -3.90
CA ARG A 73 -2.21 -18.04 -3.46
C ARG A 73 -3.15 -17.81 -4.65
N PHE A 74 -2.79 -16.89 -5.54
CA PHE A 74 -3.57 -16.60 -6.74
C PHE A 74 -3.72 -17.85 -7.63
N ALA A 75 -2.63 -18.59 -7.87
CA ALA A 75 -2.67 -19.81 -8.67
C ALA A 75 -3.59 -20.89 -8.05
N THR A 76 -3.52 -21.05 -6.72
CA THR A 76 -4.38 -21.99 -5.98
C THR A 76 -5.86 -21.61 -6.12
N LEU A 77 -6.20 -20.34 -5.89
CA LEU A 77 -7.57 -19.86 -5.99
C LEU A 77 -8.13 -19.96 -7.43
N LYS A 78 -7.28 -19.73 -8.41
CA LYS A 78 -7.64 -19.85 -9.83
C LYS A 78 -7.88 -21.32 -10.22
N ALA A 79 -7.00 -22.23 -9.80
CA ALA A 79 -7.15 -23.66 -10.03
C ALA A 79 -8.41 -24.25 -9.33
N ALA A 80 -8.77 -23.72 -8.17
CA ALA A 80 -10.00 -24.10 -7.45
C ALA A 80 -11.28 -23.49 -8.03
N GLY A 81 -11.20 -22.64 -9.07
CA GLY A 81 -12.35 -21.96 -9.64
C GLY A 81 -12.98 -20.89 -8.73
N THR A 82 -12.27 -20.49 -7.66
CA THR A 82 -12.72 -19.45 -6.74
C THR A 82 -12.65 -18.04 -7.36
N LEU A 83 -11.72 -17.83 -8.30
CA LEU A 83 -11.58 -16.60 -9.06
C LEU A 83 -12.15 -16.75 -10.46
N PRO A 84 -12.64 -15.66 -11.08
CA PRO A 84 -13.02 -15.64 -12.49
C PRO A 84 -11.90 -16.16 -13.40
N ALA A 85 -12.26 -16.80 -14.50
CA ALA A 85 -11.29 -17.39 -15.44
C ALA A 85 -10.33 -16.32 -16.04
N ASP A 86 -10.83 -15.11 -16.24
CA ASP A 86 -10.09 -13.94 -16.75
C ASP A 86 -9.42 -13.12 -15.67
N ALA A 87 -9.54 -13.49 -14.38
CA ALA A 87 -8.93 -12.77 -13.29
C ALA A 87 -7.42 -12.65 -13.47
N ARG A 88 -6.90 -11.44 -13.19
CA ARG A 88 -5.48 -11.12 -13.14
C ARG A 88 -5.08 -10.82 -11.70
N ILE A 89 -3.85 -11.15 -11.35
CA ILE A 89 -3.34 -10.90 -9.99
C ILE A 89 -3.19 -9.39 -9.71
N GLY A 90 -2.88 -8.61 -10.75
CA GLY A 90 -2.59 -7.19 -10.64
C GLY A 90 -1.17 -6.90 -10.18
N GLY A 91 -0.93 -5.65 -9.77
CA GLY A 91 0.38 -5.15 -9.36
C GLY A 91 0.30 -3.68 -8.99
N ASP A 92 1.43 -2.98 -9.10
CA ASP A 92 1.54 -1.55 -8.85
C ASP A 92 1.04 -1.12 -7.46
N ILE A 93 1.32 -1.92 -6.46
CA ILE A 93 1.08 -1.58 -5.06
C ILE A 93 2.28 -0.81 -4.52
N GLY A 94 1.99 0.24 -3.77
CA GLY A 94 3.02 1.09 -3.17
C GLY A 94 2.48 1.99 -2.07
N ILE A 95 3.38 2.78 -1.51
CA ILE A 95 3.08 3.85 -0.55
C ILE A 95 3.26 5.17 -1.29
N HIS A 96 2.29 6.09 -1.18
CA HIS A 96 2.32 7.33 -1.96
C HIS A 96 1.58 8.49 -1.27
N GLY A 97 1.79 9.70 -1.76
CA GLY A 97 1.08 10.89 -1.32
C GLY A 97 -0.35 10.99 -1.86
N THR A 98 -0.91 12.18 -1.82
CA THR A 98 -2.27 12.46 -2.28
C THR A 98 -2.32 12.70 -3.80
N PRO A 99 -3.51 12.60 -4.44
CA PRO A 99 -3.66 12.91 -5.86
C PRO A 99 -3.29 14.38 -6.15
N GLN A 100 -2.28 14.61 -6.98
CA GLN A 100 -1.84 15.96 -7.34
C GLN A 100 -2.80 16.70 -8.28
N ALA A 101 -3.84 16.03 -8.77
CA ALA A 101 -4.94 16.65 -9.53
C ALA A 101 -5.88 17.48 -8.64
N HIS A 102 -5.88 17.29 -7.33
CA HIS A 102 -6.61 18.16 -6.40
C HIS A 102 -5.84 19.48 -6.24
N GLU A 103 -6.49 20.59 -6.59
CA GLU A 103 -5.88 21.93 -6.56
C GLU A 103 -5.80 22.51 -5.16
N TYR A 104 -6.68 22.05 -4.24
CA TYR A 104 -6.81 22.61 -2.90
C TYR A 104 -6.23 21.68 -1.84
N ASP A 105 -5.47 22.26 -0.91
CA ASP A 105 -4.86 21.52 0.20
C ASP A 105 -5.92 20.89 1.12
N GLU A 106 -7.08 21.52 1.27
CA GLU A 106 -8.19 20.98 2.06
C GLU A 106 -8.75 19.69 1.47
N GLU A 107 -8.83 19.58 0.13
CA GLU A 107 -9.28 18.34 -0.54
C GLU A 107 -8.28 17.21 -0.29
N ARG A 108 -6.99 17.49 -0.39
CA ARG A 108 -5.94 16.51 -0.08
C ARG A 108 -5.95 16.10 1.38
N ALA A 109 -6.09 17.06 2.30
CA ALA A 109 -6.17 16.80 3.73
C ALA A 109 -7.39 15.94 4.10
N SER A 110 -8.52 16.10 3.41
CA SER A 110 -9.74 15.34 3.66
C SER A 110 -9.61 13.84 3.36
N LEU A 111 -8.62 13.45 2.55
CA LEU A 111 -8.37 12.04 2.21
C LEU A 111 -7.67 11.26 3.34
N ARG A 112 -7.16 11.95 4.37
CA ARG A 112 -6.42 11.33 5.47
C ARG A 112 -7.27 10.29 6.20
N GLY A 113 -6.78 9.04 6.25
CA GLY A 113 -7.46 7.93 6.91
C GLY A 113 -8.74 7.44 6.24
N GLN A 114 -9.03 7.92 5.02
CA GLN A 114 -10.15 7.41 4.23
C GLN A 114 -9.69 6.34 3.24
N ASP A 115 -10.55 5.35 2.96
CA ASP A 115 -10.24 4.25 2.05
C ASP A 115 -10.61 4.63 0.61
N TRP A 116 -9.68 5.27 -0.10
CA TRP A 116 -9.88 5.76 -1.47
C TRP A 116 -8.96 5.13 -2.51
N THR A 117 -7.95 4.34 -2.08
CA THR A 117 -6.97 3.78 -3.01
C THR A 117 -7.50 2.51 -3.69
N ALA A 118 -6.83 2.05 -4.74
CA ALA A 118 -7.13 0.75 -5.36
C ALA A 118 -6.34 -0.42 -4.72
N GLY A 119 -5.84 -0.22 -3.49
CA GLY A 119 -5.05 -1.19 -2.73
C GLY A 119 -3.67 -0.69 -2.30
N CYS A 120 -3.28 0.50 -2.71
CA CYS A 120 -2.07 1.17 -2.21
C CYS A 120 -2.26 1.72 -0.79
N VAL A 121 -1.17 2.19 -0.20
CA VAL A 121 -1.15 2.90 1.08
C VAL A 121 -0.96 4.38 0.79
N GLY A 122 -1.97 5.20 1.05
CA GLY A 122 -1.93 6.64 0.88
C GLY A 122 -1.57 7.34 2.19
N VAL A 123 -0.72 8.36 2.15
CA VAL A 123 -0.41 9.26 3.26
C VAL A 123 -0.47 10.71 2.78
N GLN A 124 -0.28 11.70 3.67
CA GLN A 124 -0.23 13.08 3.25
C GLN A 124 1.07 13.41 2.51
N ASP A 125 1.09 14.51 1.76
CA ASP A 125 2.22 14.86 0.89
C ASP A 125 3.52 15.13 1.66
N ASP A 126 3.43 15.82 2.79
CA ASP A 126 4.59 16.06 3.67
C ASP A 126 5.05 14.77 4.38
N GLU A 127 4.12 13.84 4.62
CA GLU A 127 4.43 12.54 5.21
C GLU A 127 5.17 11.64 4.22
N ILE A 128 4.73 11.58 2.94
CA ILE A 128 5.45 10.77 1.94
C ILE A 128 6.84 11.32 1.65
N ASP A 129 7.03 12.65 1.72
CA ASP A 129 8.36 13.26 1.57
C ASP A 129 9.31 12.80 2.69
N ARG A 130 8.84 12.78 3.95
CA ARG A 130 9.63 12.29 5.09
C ARG A 130 9.91 10.80 4.97
N ILE A 131 8.90 10.00 4.68
CA ILE A 131 9.06 8.56 4.48
C ILE A 131 10.08 8.28 3.39
N ALA A 132 9.96 8.91 2.23
CA ALA A 132 10.87 8.70 1.10
C ALA A 132 12.32 9.11 1.39
N ALA A 133 12.53 10.10 2.26
CA ALA A 133 13.87 10.54 2.67
C ALA A 133 14.56 9.54 3.61
N TRP A 134 13.81 8.75 4.37
CA TRP A 134 14.33 7.81 5.37
C TRP A 134 14.36 6.35 4.93
N VAL A 135 13.54 5.99 3.96
CA VAL A 135 13.27 4.59 3.57
C VAL A 135 14.00 4.26 2.27
N PRO A 136 15.14 3.55 2.30
CA PRO A 136 15.82 3.10 1.09
C PRO A 136 15.12 1.91 0.44
N ASP A 137 15.49 1.63 -0.83
CA ASP A 137 15.14 0.38 -1.50
C ASP A 137 15.64 -0.82 -0.68
N GLY A 138 14.85 -1.89 -0.64
CA GLY A 138 15.11 -3.07 0.20
C GLY A 138 14.49 -2.97 1.60
N THR A 139 13.91 -1.83 1.99
CA THR A 139 13.23 -1.71 3.29
C THR A 139 12.03 -2.65 3.36
N LEU A 140 11.99 -3.45 4.44
CA LEU A 140 10.86 -4.34 4.74
C LEU A 140 9.62 -3.53 5.12
N VAL A 141 8.49 -3.92 4.55
CA VAL A 141 7.14 -3.41 4.85
C VAL A 141 6.24 -4.58 5.23
N GLU A 142 5.93 -4.68 6.51
CA GLU A 142 4.98 -5.67 7.02
C GLU A 142 3.59 -5.03 7.08
N ILE A 143 2.62 -5.72 6.50
CA ILE A 143 1.21 -5.28 6.45
C ILE A 143 0.35 -6.35 7.09
N GLU A 144 -0.40 -5.96 8.10
CA GLU A 144 -1.35 -6.83 8.80
C GLU A 144 -2.74 -6.15 8.93
N ASP A 145 -3.78 -6.93 9.23
CA ASP A 145 -5.14 -6.44 9.47
C ASP A 145 -5.31 -5.68 10.78
#